data_da3bf07a0cf1a1e4d844c9e8e0139168
#
_entry.id   da3bf07a0cf1a1e4d844c9e8e0139168
#
_cell.length_a   1.000
_cell.length_b   1.000
_cell.length_c   1.000
_cell.angle_alpha   90.00
_cell.angle_beta   90.00
_cell.angle_gamma   90.00
#
_symmetry.space_group_name_H-M   'P 1'
#
loop_
_entity.id
_entity.type
_entity.pdbx_description
1 polymer ?
#
loop_
_entity_poly.entity_id
_entity_poly.type
_entity_poly.pdbx_seq_one_letter_code
_entity_poly.pdbx_strand_id
1 'polypeptide(L)'
;MNKLFFYFGAAAIALSMTACGDKNPRPDAETNDDVILHAWSWSFDTIAANMKNIADAGFSYVQTSPANTCFVGEEGGMALFSQPGDSVKGKWYYYYQPIDWKIGNYLLGNRDQFKAMCDSAAKYGVKVIVDVLPNHTAVDHTAVTAALDSAVGGHDKLFHANGMVDIIDYNDRFQCTTGKMGGLPDVNTENPDFQYYYMQYVNDLIGCGVRGFRYDTAKHIGLPSDPLDSLAERNNFWDVATGREAVKGLKLAMPADSLFIYGEVLQDRNVKESEYAEYMGLTASSYGHALRNALREGNYYADSLAHWHHPAAPSKLVTWVESHDTYANEHESADIEDARIREGYVFLAARQNGTPLFFSRPAGSTRDNYWGNNRVGARGNDEFMNPEVVAVNKFRKAMHGQSEQVIVSDNGQVIEVARGKKGMAIINIGDNEQNVELDALMPDGTYTDTVYNTTFTVKDGKVTGTVKPLSSYI
;
A
#
# COMPACT_ATOMS: atom_id res chain seq x y z
N MET A 1 -1.72 -31.12 -1.06
CA MET A 1 -2.08 -29.90 -1.82
C MET A 1 -3.53 -29.60 -1.53
N ASN A 2 -3.78 -28.87 -0.44
CA ASN A 2 -5.11 -28.42 -0.06
C ASN A 2 -5.25 -26.97 -0.51
N LYS A 3 -6.18 -26.75 -1.46
CA LYS A 3 -6.59 -25.40 -1.83
C LYS A 3 -7.36 -24.81 -0.66
N LEU A 4 -6.78 -23.83 0.00
CA LEU A 4 -7.48 -22.99 0.98
C LEU A 4 -8.34 -22.00 0.17
N PHE A 5 -9.62 -22.28 0.05
CA PHE A 5 -10.61 -21.34 -0.46
C PHE A 5 -11.08 -20.48 0.71
N PHE A 6 -10.72 -19.21 0.72
CA PHE A 6 -11.34 -18.23 1.59
C PHE A 6 -12.67 -17.80 0.98
N TYR A 7 -13.78 -18.24 1.59
CA TYR A 7 -15.10 -17.71 1.28
C TYR A 7 -15.32 -16.41 2.05
N PHE A 8 -15.31 -15.28 1.37
CA PHE A 8 -15.84 -14.03 1.90
C PHE A 8 -17.36 -14.04 1.74
N GLY A 9 -18.07 -14.24 2.84
CA GLY A 9 -19.50 -14.04 2.89
C GLY A 9 -19.83 -12.55 2.91
N ALA A 10 -20.22 -11.98 1.79
CA ALA A 10 -20.77 -10.64 1.73
C ALA A 10 -22.17 -10.62 2.36
N ALA A 11 -22.30 -10.14 3.59
CA ALA A 11 -23.57 -9.77 4.17
C ALA A 11 -23.88 -8.31 3.84
N ALA A 12 -24.73 -8.08 2.87
CA ALA A 12 -25.27 -6.78 2.55
C ALA A 12 -26.24 -6.36 3.66
N ILE A 13 -25.85 -5.39 4.49
CA ILE A 13 -26.77 -4.68 5.38
C ILE A 13 -27.13 -3.36 4.67
N ALA A 14 -28.33 -3.32 4.11
CA ALA A 14 -28.93 -2.09 3.63
C ALA A 14 -29.39 -1.24 4.82
N LEU A 15 -28.64 -0.20 5.14
CA LEU A 15 -29.14 0.91 5.99
C LEU A 15 -29.55 2.06 5.07
N SER A 16 -30.85 2.28 5.01
CA SER A 16 -31.43 3.49 4.43
C SER A 16 -31.08 4.70 5.32
N MET A 17 -30.20 5.56 4.87
CA MET A 17 -30.02 6.90 5.46
C MET A 17 -30.48 7.97 4.47
N THR A 18 -31.45 8.74 4.90
CA THR A 18 -31.95 9.96 4.27
C THR A 18 -30.79 10.95 4.10
N ALA A 19 -30.55 11.35 2.88
CA ALA A 19 -29.59 12.37 2.52
C ALA A 19 -29.98 13.74 3.09
N CYS A 20 -29.28 14.21 4.12
CA CYS A 20 -29.13 15.63 4.41
C CYS A 20 -27.78 16.08 3.85
N GLY A 21 -27.82 16.78 2.74
CA GLY A 21 -26.64 17.36 2.13
C GLY A 21 -26.00 18.40 3.04
N ASP A 22 -24.85 18.11 3.59
CA ASP A 22 -24.00 19.08 4.28
C ASP A 22 -23.33 19.96 3.22
N LYS A 23 -23.85 21.19 3.05
CA LYS A 23 -23.34 22.19 2.09
C LYS A 23 -22.11 22.95 2.56
N ASN A 24 -21.44 22.51 3.62
CA ASN A 24 -20.20 23.14 4.10
C ASN A 24 -19.01 22.20 3.92
N PRO A 25 -17.96 22.63 3.18
CA PRO A 25 -16.69 21.91 3.18
C PRO A 25 -16.15 21.90 4.61
N ARG A 26 -15.79 20.72 5.14
CA ARG A 26 -15.13 20.62 6.44
C ARG A 26 -13.80 21.38 6.38
N PRO A 27 -13.59 22.41 7.22
CA PRO A 27 -12.25 22.95 7.41
C PRO A 27 -11.39 21.91 8.13
N ASP A 28 -10.09 21.88 7.81
CA ASP A 28 -9.04 21.16 8.55
C ASP A 28 -8.86 19.64 8.29
N ALA A 29 -9.00 19.19 7.05
CA ALA A 29 -8.28 17.99 6.65
C ALA A 29 -6.82 18.40 6.34
N GLU A 30 -5.85 17.88 7.09
CA GLU A 30 -4.43 17.96 6.69
C GLU A 30 -4.33 17.40 5.27
N THR A 31 -4.04 18.29 4.31
CA THR A 31 -3.93 17.89 2.90
C THR A 31 -2.61 17.18 2.72
N ASN A 32 -2.66 15.93 2.27
CA ASN A 32 -1.49 15.14 1.95
C ASN A 32 -1.29 15.12 0.43
N ASP A 33 -0.19 15.71 -0.05
CA ASP A 33 0.16 15.75 -1.48
C ASP A 33 1.04 14.57 -1.89
N ASP A 34 1.42 13.71 -0.94
CA ASP A 34 2.33 12.59 -1.19
C ASP A 34 1.68 11.50 -2.04
N VAL A 35 2.50 10.85 -2.85
CA VAL A 35 2.17 9.70 -3.68
C VAL A 35 3.30 8.66 -3.58
N ILE A 36 2.93 7.37 -3.57
CA ILE A 36 3.85 6.26 -3.35
C ILE A 36 3.96 5.40 -4.62
N LEU A 37 5.18 5.13 -5.09
CA LEU A 37 5.44 4.03 -6.02
C LEU A 37 5.84 2.79 -5.22
N HIS A 38 5.07 1.72 -5.30
CA HIS A 38 5.47 0.40 -4.79
C HIS A 38 6.31 -0.30 -5.85
N ALA A 39 7.64 -0.23 -5.69
CA ALA A 39 8.63 -0.90 -6.53
C ALA A 39 8.73 -2.39 -6.14
N TRP A 40 7.62 -3.11 -6.33
CA TRP A 40 7.47 -4.48 -5.90
C TRP A 40 8.48 -5.42 -6.56
N SER A 41 9.22 -6.17 -5.75
CA SER A 41 10.26 -7.09 -6.18
C SER A 41 11.42 -6.47 -6.97
N TRP A 42 11.55 -5.14 -7.07
CA TRP A 42 12.74 -4.53 -7.66
C TRP A 42 13.93 -4.65 -6.70
N SER A 43 15.11 -4.97 -7.21
CA SER A 43 16.33 -4.92 -6.40
C SER A 43 16.67 -3.49 -5.99
N PHE A 44 17.45 -3.33 -4.93
CA PHE A 44 17.91 -2.01 -4.47
C PHE A 44 18.68 -1.27 -5.55
N ASP A 45 19.52 -1.98 -6.31
CA ASP A 45 20.23 -1.40 -7.47
C ASP A 45 19.27 -0.97 -8.57
N THR A 46 18.23 -1.75 -8.85
CA THR A 46 17.20 -1.41 -9.84
C THR A 46 16.44 -0.16 -9.44
N ILE A 47 16.05 -0.03 -8.17
CA ILE A 47 15.39 1.17 -7.65
C ILE A 47 16.33 2.37 -7.75
N ALA A 48 17.59 2.23 -7.33
CA ALA A 48 18.61 3.30 -7.41
C ALA A 48 18.81 3.80 -8.84
N ALA A 49 18.92 2.88 -9.81
CA ALA A 49 19.11 3.19 -11.22
C ALA A 49 17.91 3.91 -11.87
N ASN A 50 16.70 3.69 -11.35
CA ASN A 50 15.47 4.31 -11.85
C ASN A 50 15.00 5.51 -11.03
N MET A 51 15.74 5.95 -10.02
CA MET A 51 15.29 6.97 -9.08
C MET A 51 14.96 8.31 -9.76
N LYS A 52 15.72 8.68 -10.79
CA LYS A 52 15.41 9.87 -11.58
C LYS A 52 14.03 9.76 -12.26
N ASN A 53 13.72 8.62 -12.86
CA ASN A 53 12.43 8.39 -13.51
C ASN A 53 11.27 8.43 -12.52
N ILE A 54 11.49 7.87 -11.32
CA ILE A 54 10.52 7.91 -10.22
C ILE A 54 10.24 9.35 -9.79
N ALA A 55 11.29 10.16 -9.60
CA ALA A 55 11.17 11.57 -9.26
C ALA A 55 10.49 12.39 -10.37
N ASP A 56 10.88 12.18 -11.63
CA ASP A 56 10.31 12.88 -12.80
C ASP A 56 8.81 12.55 -12.97
N ALA A 57 8.40 11.33 -12.61
CA ALA A 57 7.00 10.91 -12.59
C ALA A 57 6.20 11.51 -11.43
N GLY A 58 6.85 12.26 -10.53
CA GLY A 58 6.21 13.03 -9.47
C GLY A 58 5.96 12.24 -8.18
N PHE A 59 6.49 11.03 -8.04
CA PHE A 59 6.40 10.26 -6.79
C PHE A 59 7.25 10.89 -5.69
N SER A 60 6.67 11.08 -4.52
CA SER A 60 7.37 11.59 -3.32
C SER A 60 7.98 10.47 -2.49
N TYR A 61 7.44 9.26 -2.62
CA TYR A 61 7.95 8.05 -1.98
C TYR A 61 8.13 6.91 -2.99
N VAL A 62 9.15 6.09 -2.72
CA VAL A 62 9.28 4.75 -3.27
C VAL A 62 9.24 3.74 -2.14
N GLN A 63 8.36 2.75 -2.24
CA GLN A 63 8.25 1.64 -1.30
C GLN A 63 8.99 0.44 -1.85
N THR A 64 9.93 -0.10 -1.07
CA THR A 64 10.63 -1.35 -1.38
C THR A 64 9.85 -2.54 -0.84
N SER A 65 10.06 -3.72 -1.45
CA SER A 65 9.77 -5.00 -0.79
C SER A 65 10.67 -5.19 0.44
N PRO A 66 10.38 -6.16 1.34
CA PRO A 66 11.09 -6.35 2.59
C PRO A 66 12.60 -6.48 2.46
N ALA A 67 13.33 -5.70 3.28
CA ALA A 67 14.80 -5.64 3.23
C ALA A 67 15.50 -6.58 4.24
N ASN A 68 14.74 -7.30 5.07
CA ASN A 68 15.26 -8.22 6.07
C ASN A 68 15.95 -9.43 5.46
N THR A 69 16.81 -10.09 6.23
CA THR A 69 17.35 -11.42 5.89
C THR A 69 16.19 -12.41 5.84
N CYS A 70 16.11 -13.17 4.75
CA CYS A 70 14.96 -14.01 4.47
C CYS A 70 15.34 -15.47 4.19
N PHE A 71 14.33 -16.33 4.24
CA PHE A 71 14.44 -17.73 3.90
C PHE A 71 14.96 -17.92 2.46
N VAL A 72 15.84 -18.91 2.27
CA VAL A 72 16.37 -19.30 0.97
C VAL A 72 15.72 -20.61 0.55
N GLY A 73 14.73 -20.52 -0.32
CA GLY A 73 14.04 -21.66 -0.90
C GLY A 73 14.26 -21.77 -2.40
N GLU A 74 13.72 -22.81 -3.02
CA GLU A 74 13.84 -23.06 -4.47
C GLU A 74 15.29 -22.95 -4.97
N GLU A 75 16.26 -23.43 -4.14
CA GLU A 75 17.70 -23.38 -4.42
C GLU A 75 18.26 -21.97 -4.65
N GLY A 76 17.63 -20.95 -4.05
CA GLY A 76 18.03 -19.55 -4.21
C GLY A 76 17.72 -18.94 -5.58
N GLY A 77 16.76 -19.51 -6.30
CA GLY A 77 16.36 -19.04 -7.63
C GLY A 77 15.68 -17.66 -7.58
N MET A 78 15.76 -16.94 -8.70
CA MET A 78 15.35 -15.56 -8.85
C MET A 78 14.07 -15.37 -9.70
N ALA A 79 13.30 -16.44 -9.94
CA ALA A 79 11.97 -16.31 -10.53
C ALA A 79 11.00 -15.64 -9.54
N LEU A 80 10.07 -14.84 -10.03
CA LEU A 80 8.94 -14.36 -9.21
C LEU A 80 8.10 -15.55 -8.75
N PHE A 81 7.87 -16.51 -9.65
CA PHE A 81 7.15 -17.73 -9.34
C PHE A 81 7.61 -18.91 -10.18
N SER A 82 7.69 -20.09 -9.58
CA SER A 82 8.00 -21.35 -10.26
C SER A 82 7.11 -22.49 -9.79
N GLN A 83 6.83 -23.40 -10.71
CA GLN A 83 6.12 -24.66 -10.45
C GLN A 83 7.15 -25.83 -10.36
N PRO A 84 6.79 -26.96 -9.75
CA PRO A 84 7.59 -28.17 -9.84
C PRO A 84 7.83 -28.56 -11.32
N GLY A 85 9.11 -28.72 -11.68
CA GLY A 85 9.52 -29.04 -13.05
C GLY A 85 10.03 -27.85 -13.87
N ASP A 86 9.77 -26.60 -13.44
CA ASP A 86 10.30 -25.43 -14.12
C ASP A 86 11.84 -25.39 -14.07
N SER A 87 12.45 -24.91 -15.16
CA SER A 87 13.91 -24.76 -15.24
C SER A 87 14.41 -23.54 -14.47
N VAL A 88 13.60 -22.48 -14.35
CA VAL A 88 13.89 -21.29 -13.57
C VAL A 88 13.15 -21.39 -12.24
N LYS A 89 13.91 -21.33 -11.14
CA LYS A 89 13.39 -21.49 -9.79
C LYS A 89 13.25 -20.16 -9.08
N GLY A 90 12.38 -20.08 -8.08
CA GLY A 90 12.21 -18.95 -7.20
C GLY A 90 10.75 -18.68 -6.82
N LYS A 91 10.60 -17.94 -5.75
CA LYS A 91 9.32 -17.45 -5.24
C LYS A 91 9.54 -16.03 -4.68
N TRP A 92 8.78 -15.05 -5.15
CA TRP A 92 8.85 -13.67 -4.66
C TRP A 92 8.64 -13.58 -3.14
N TYR A 93 7.71 -14.36 -2.60
CA TYR A 93 7.30 -14.28 -1.20
C TYR A 93 8.34 -14.76 -0.18
N TYR A 94 9.53 -15.25 -0.59
CA TYR A 94 10.58 -15.62 0.36
C TYR A 94 11.10 -14.40 1.14
N TYR A 95 11.08 -13.17 0.60
CA TYR A 95 11.45 -12.00 1.39
C TYR A 95 10.38 -11.62 2.43
N TYR A 96 9.14 -12.17 2.33
CA TYR A 96 8.13 -12.14 3.40
C TYR A 96 8.29 -13.27 4.42
N GLN A 97 9.37 -14.02 4.38
CA GLN A 97 9.71 -15.07 5.32
C GLN A 97 11.01 -14.73 6.06
N PRO A 98 10.96 -13.85 7.09
CA PRO A 98 12.15 -13.45 7.84
C PRO A 98 12.80 -14.64 8.58
N ILE A 99 14.14 -14.68 8.55
CA ILE A 99 14.95 -15.55 9.39
C ILE A 99 15.88 -14.75 10.31
N ASP A 100 15.99 -13.46 10.04
CA ASP A 100 16.71 -12.48 10.88
C ASP A 100 16.26 -11.06 10.51
N TRP A 101 16.36 -10.12 11.43
CA TRP A 101 16.11 -8.69 11.22
C TRP A 101 17.44 -7.94 11.06
N LYS A 102 18.05 -8.13 9.90
CA LYS A 102 19.23 -7.39 9.39
C LYS A 102 19.00 -7.01 7.94
N ILE A 103 19.55 -5.86 7.53
CA ILE A 103 19.36 -5.36 6.15
C ILE A 103 20.16 -6.23 5.18
N GLY A 104 19.45 -6.76 4.18
CA GLY A 104 19.99 -7.50 3.05
C GLY A 104 19.43 -8.91 2.93
N ASN A 105 19.12 -9.28 1.69
CA ASN A 105 18.74 -10.63 1.31
C ASN A 105 19.19 -10.94 -0.12
N TYR A 106 19.23 -12.22 -0.49
CA TYR A 106 19.71 -12.65 -1.78
C TYR A 106 18.83 -12.20 -2.97
N LEU A 107 17.54 -11.89 -2.70
CA LEU A 107 16.56 -11.50 -3.72
C LEU A 107 16.71 -10.04 -4.16
N LEU A 108 16.96 -9.12 -3.22
CA LEU A 108 16.88 -7.69 -3.47
C LEU A 108 18.23 -6.97 -3.38
N GLY A 109 19.18 -7.52 -2.64
CA GLY A 109 20.52 -6.96 -2.49
C GLY A 109 21.00 -6.88 -1.04
N ASN A 110 22.24 -6.46 -0.86
CA ASN A 110 22.87 -6.31 0.44
C ASN A 110 22.68 -4.92 1.05
N ARG A 111 23.20 -4.72 2.27
CA ARG A 111 23.07 -3.45 3.01
C ARG A 111 23.71 -2.25 2.30
N ASP A 112 24.84 -2.45 1.63
CA ASP A 112 25.52 -1.34 0.93
C ASP A 112 24.74 -0.90 -0.30
N GLN A 113 24.15 -1.85 -1.05
CA GLN A 113 23.22 -1.55 -2.15
C GLN A 113 21.97 -0.86 -1.65
N PHE A 114 21.42 -1.29 -0.51
CA PHE A 114 20.29 -0.62 0.15
C PHE A 114 20.64 0.83 0.53
N LYS A 115 21.80 1.06 1.14
CA LYS A 115 22.27 2.41 1.49
C LYS A 115 22.44 3.28 0.23
N ALA A 116 23.04 2.75 -0.82
CA ALA A 116 23.22 3.46 -2.11
C ALA A 116 21.87 3.82 -2.74
N MET A 117 20.86 2.97 -2.62
CA MET A 117 19.49 3.26 -3.06
C MET A 117 18.90 4.45 -2.26
N CYS A 118 19.04 4.46 -0.94
CA CYS A 118 18.56 5.57 -0.09
C CYS A 118 19.29 6.88 -0.43
N ASP A 119 20.61 6.83 -0.71
CA ASP A 119 21.38 8.01 -1.11
C ASP A 119 20.92 8.55 -2.47
N SER A 120 20.60 7.64 -3.40
CA SER A 120 20.02 8.01 -4.70
C SER A 120 18.64 8.67 -4.52
N ALA A 121 17.80 8.12 -3.63
CA ALA A 121 16.50 8.71 -3.31
C ALA A 121 16.63 10.14 -2.76
N ALA A 122 17.50 10.33 -1.79
CA ALA A 122 17.77 11.64 -1.20
C ALA A 122 18.26 12.66 -2.26
N LYS A 123 19.12 12.23 -3.20
CA LYS A 123 19.63 13.06 -4.30
C LYS A 123 18.52 13.60 -5.20
N TYR A 124 17.48 12.82 -5.43
CA TYR A 124 16.36 13.19 -6.31
C TYR A 124 15.13 13.69 -5.53
N GLY A 125 15.23 13.85 -4.21
CA GLY A 125 14.14 14.35 -3.38
C GLY A 125 13.00 13.34 -3.17
N VAL A 126 13.26 12.06 -3.40
CA VAL A 126 12.34 10.94 -3.12
C VAL A 126 12.67 10.37 -1.74
N LYS A 127 11.66 9.97 -0.99
CA LYS A 127 11.80 9.30 0.30
C LYS A 127 11.60 7.79 0.13
N VAL A 128 12.26 6.99 0.96
CA VAL A 128 12.14 5.53 0.93
C VAL A 128 11.22 5.04 2.05
N ILE A 129 10.22 4.23 1.68
CA ILE A 129 9.42 3.40 2.59
C ILE A 129 9.93 1.97 2.49
N VAL A 130 10.08 1.29 3.61
CA VAL A 130 10.43 -0.14 3.66
C VAL A 130 9.25 -0.93 4.21
N ASP A 131 8.94 -2.03 3.54
CA ASP A 131 8.02 -3.03 4.06
C ASP A 131 8.71 -3.82 5.17
N VAL A 132 8.17 -3.85 6.37
CA VAL A 132 8.78 -4.45 7.57
C VAL A 132 7.82 -5.45 8.23
N LEU A 133 8.40 -6.58 8.65
CA LEU A 133 7.66 -7.77 9.07
C LEU A 133 8.01 -8.18 10.50
N PRO A 134 7.52 -7.51 11.53
CA PRO A 134 7.79 -7.92 12.92
C PRO A 134 6.96 -9.11 13.40
N ASN A 135 5.84 -9.41 12.73
CA ASN A 135 4.83 -10.34 13.20
C ASN A 135 5.24 -11.82 13.17
N HIS A 136 6.02 -12.24 12.18
CA HIS A 136 6.23 -13.66 11.91
C HIS A 136 7.63 -13.96 11.38
N THR A 137 7.98 -15.26 11.41
CA THR A 137 9.20 -15.80 10.77
C THR A 137 8.84 -16.60 9.53
N ALA A 138 9.86 -17.18 8.88
CA ALA A 138 9.67 -18.16 7.82
C ALA A 138 8.83 -19.36 8.30
N VAL A 139 8.12 -20.00 7.36
CA VAL A 139 7.36 -21.26 7.64
C VAL A 139 8.28 -22.30 8.27
N ASP A 140 9.51 -22.45 7.78
CA ASP A 140 10.55 -23.20 8.46
C ASP A 140 11.21 -22.34 9.54
N HIS A 141 10.64 -22.34 10.74
CA HIS A 141 11.15 -21.57 11.86
C HIS A 141 12.55 -22.02 12.32
N THR A 142 12.98 -23.22 11.95
CA THR A 142 14.34 -23.71 12.29
C THR A 142 15.43 -23.02 11.46
N ALA A 143 15.04 -22.30 10.38
CA ALA A 143 15.95 -21.47 9.57
C ALA A 143 16.33 -20.15 10.25
N VAL A 144 15.70 -19.79 11.36
CA VAL A 144 16.04 -18.61 12.16
C VAL A 144 17.53 -18.67 12.56
N THR A 145 18.20 -17.50 12.47
CA THR A 145 19.64 -17.46 12.76
C THR A 145 19.93 -17.68 14.25
N ALA A 146 21.02 -18.36 14.56
CA ALA A 146 21.46 -18.56 15.94
C ALA A 146 21.76 -17.23 16.66
N ALA A 147 22.09 -16.18 15.92
CA ALA A 147 22.30 -14.84 16.49
C ALA A 147 20.98 -14.23 17.00
N LEU A 148 19.88 -14.39 16.26
CA LEU A 148 18.55 -13.95 16.69
C LEU A 148 18.08 -14.78 17.89
N ASP A 149 18.14 -16.10 17.84
CA ASP A 149 17.77 -16.97 18.95
C ASP A 149 18.52 -16.60 20.25
N SER A 150 19.82 -16.35 20.13
CA SER A 150 20.62 -15.90 21.28
C SER A 150 20.20 -14.54 21.80
N ALA A 151 19.87 -13.60 20.90
CA ALA A 151 19.51 -12.23 21.26
C ALA A 151 18.16 -12.15 22.01
N VAL A 152 17.21 -13.03 21.66
CA VAL A 152 15.86 -13.06 22.28
C VAL A 152 15.79 -13.98 23.52
N GLY A 153 16.89 -14.59 23.91
CA GLY A 153 16.99 -15.45 25.09
C GLY A 153 16.63 -16.91 24.83
N GLY A 154 16.61 -17.35 23.58
CA GLY A 154 16.37 -18.72 23.13
C GLY A 154 15.22 -18.83 22.12
N HIS A 155 15.27 -19.86 21.28
CA HIS A 155 14.31 -20.09 20.20
C HIS A 155 12.85 -20.08 20.68
N ASP A 156 12.55 -20.75 21.77
CA ASP A 156 11.20 -20.84 22.33
C ASP A 156 10.66 -19.47 22.84
N LYS A 157 11.55 -18.51 23.08
CA LYS A 157 11.16 -17.16 23.52
C LYS A 157 10.92 -16.19 22.38
N LEU A 158 11.29 -16.58 21.17
CA LEU A 158 11.04 -15.80 19.96
C LEU A 158 9.54 -15.79 19.62
N PHE A 159 8.81 -16.82 19.98
CA PHE A 159 7.42 -17.01 19.60
C PHE A 159 6.47 -16.84 20.80
N HIS A 160 5.23 -16.41 20.52
CA HIS A 160 4.14 -16.47 21.49
C HIS A 160 3.91 -17.92 21.96
N ALA A 161 3.34 -18.11 23.13
CA ALA A 161 2.97 -19.44 23.61
C ALA A 161 2.03 -20.17 22.64
N ASN A 162 1.19 -19.40 21.93
CA ASN A 162 0.29 -19.89 20.88
C ASN A 162 0.86 -19.74 19.46
N GLY A 163 2.08 -19.26 19.30
CA GLY A 163 2.66 -18.84 18.02
C GLY A 163 2.85 -19.94 16.97
N MET A 164 2.76 -21.22 17.39
CA MET A 164 2.79 -22.38 16.49
C MET A 164 1.40 -22.98 16.21
N VAL A 165 0.33 -22.41 16.77
CA VAL A 165 -1.05 -22.85 16.58
C VAL A 165 -1.72 -22.04 15.48
N ASP A 166 -2.33 -22.70 14.49
CA ASP A 166 -3.00 -22.03 13.39
C ASP A 166 -4.17 -21.17 13.85
N ILE A 167 -4.33 -19.98 13.29
CA ILE A 167 -5.52 -19.14 13.44
C ILE A 167 -6.68 -19.86 12.73
N ILE A 168 -7.74 -20.15 13.49
CA ILE A 168 -8.97 -20.77 12.95
C ILE A 168 -10.07 -19.72 12.76
N ASP A 169 -10.15 -18.73 13.66
CA ASP A 169 -11.09 -17.63 13.60
C ASP A 169 -10.36 -16.28 13.64
N TYR A 170 -10.26 -15.61 12.51
CA TYR A 170 -9.63 -14.29 12.40
C TYR A 170 -10.43 -13.16 13.09
N ASN A 171 -11.66 -13.42 13.53
CA ASN A 171 -12.43 -12.49 14.36
C ASN A 171 -12.13 -12.65 15.86
N ASP A 172 -11.47 -13.74 16.27
CA ASP A 172 -10.95 -13.91 17.63
C ASP A 172 -9.61 -13.17 17.75
N ARG A 173 -9.62 -12.05 18.48
CA ARG A 173 -8.43 -11.21 18.62
C ARG A 173 -7.26 -11.92 19.29
N PHE A 174 -7.53 -12.83 20.24
CA PHE A 174 -6.46 -13.62 20.85
C PHE A 174 -5.77 -14.52 19.81
N GLN A 175 -6.54 -15.28 19.03
CA GLN A 175 -5.97 -16.10 17.96
C GLN A 175 -5.26 -15.24 16.91
N CYS A 176 -5.88 -14.12 16.52
CA CYS A 176 -5.37 -13.26 15.48
C CYS A 176 -4.01 -12.62 15.85
N THR A 177 -3.78 -12.30 17.14
CA THR A 177 -2.59 -11.58 17.61
C THR A 177 -1.54 -12.46 18.27
N THR A 178 -1.77 -13.76 18.38
CA THR A 178 -0.84 -14.70 19.03
C THR A 178 -0.67 -16.00 18.26
N GLY A 179 -1.41 -16.19 17.17
CA GLY A 179 -1.48 -17.45 16.45
C GLY A 179 -0.79 -17.41 15.09
N LYS A 180 -0.43 -18.57 14.59
CA LYS A 180 0.26 -18.78 13.32
C LYS A 180 -0.65 -18.45 12.14
N MET A 181 -0.29 -17.44 11.36
CA MET A 181 -1.01 -16.98 10.19
C MET A 181 -0.50 -17.68 8.91
N GLY A 182 -1.38 -18.40 8.21
CA GLY A 182 -1.04 -18.99 6.91
C GLY A 182 0.19 -19.93 6.92
N GLY A 183 0.49 -20.53 8.07
CA GLY A 183 1.66 -21.40 8.27
C GLY A 183 2.90 -20.65 8.76
N LEU A 184 2.86 -19.32 8.90
CA LEU A 184 3.97 -18.49 9.38
C LEU A 184 3.93 -18.39 10.90
N PRO A 185 4.96 -18.89 11.63
CA PRO A 185 5.00 -18.85 13.09
C PRO A 185 4.98 -17.42 13.63
N ASP A 186 4.17 -17.20 14.65
CA ASP A 186 3.90 -15.88 15.22
C ASP A 186 4.94 -15.49 16.26
N VAL A 187 5.56 -14.32 16.06
CA VAL A 187 6.64 -13.80 16.92
C VAL A 187 6.07 -13.17 18.17
N ASN A 188 6.68 -13.46 19.33
CA ASN A 188 6.37 -12.76 20.58
C ASN A 188 6.86 -11.30 20.52
N THR A 189 6.04 -10.45 19.90
CA THR A 189 6.33 -9.03 19.72
C THR A 189 6.38 -8.26 21.04
N GLU A 190 5.88 -8.82 22.13
CA GLU A 190 5.93 -8.27 23.50
C GLU A 190 7.21 -8.66 24.25
N ASN A 191 8.02 -9.59 23.72
CA ASN A 191 9.33 -9.90 24.30
C ASN A 191 10.27 -8.70 24.21
N PRO A 192 10.73 -8.12 25.35
CA PRO A 192 11.57 -6.90 25.31
C PRO A 192 12.96 -7.14 24.69
N ASP A 193 13.44 -8.38 24.66
CA ASP A 193 14.67 -8.75 23.97
C ASP A 193 14.46 -8.71 22.43
N PHE A 194 13.33 -9.24 21.96
CA PHE A 194 12.94 -9.12 20.56
C PHE A 194 12.70 -7.67 20.16
N GLN A 195 11.94 -6.91 20.93
CA GLN A 195 11.69 -5.49 20.66
C GLN A 195 13.01 -4.71 20.54
N TYR A 196 13.97 -4.97 21.44
CA TYR A 196 15.28 -4.31 21.38
C TYR A 196 16.05 -4.68 20.11
N TYR A 197 16.08 -5.97 19.75
CA TYR A 197 16.74 -6.46 18.55
C TYR A 197 16.09 -5.90 17.27
N TYR A 198 14.77 -5.93 17.20
CA TYR A 198 13.99 -5.36 16.10
C TYR A 198 14.19 -3.85 15.95
N MET A 199 14.21 -3.10 17.05
CA MET A 199 14.45 -1.66 17.02
C MET A 199 15.86 -1.30 16.56
N GLN A 200 16.87 -2.16 16.77
CA GLN A 200 18.20 -1.97 16.17
C GLN A 200 18.12 -2.04 14.64
N TYR A 201 17.35 -2.98 14.10
CA TYR A 201 17.12 -3.10 12.66
C TYR A 201 16.38 -1.88 12.10
N VAL A 202 15.30 -1.45 12.73
CA VAL A 202 14.54 -0.25 12.33
C VAL A 202 15.44 1.00 12.34
N ASN A 203 16.26 1.15 13.39
CA ASN A 203 17.17 2.29 13.49
C ASN A 203 18.33 2.21 12.46
N ASP A 204 18.78 1.02 12.07
CA ASP A 204 19.75 0.85 10.99
C ASP A 204 19.14 1.24 9.63
N LEU A 205 17.87 0.88 9.37
CA LEU A 205 17.12 1.36 8.20
C LEU A 205 17.04 2.89 8.14
N ILE A 206 16.68 3.53 9.26
CA ILE A 206 16.65 5.01 9.38
C ILE A 206 18.04 5.60 9.15
N GLY A 207 19.09 4.97 9.69
CA GLY A 207 20.48 5.35 9.50
C GLY A 207 20.95 5.24 8.05
N CYS A 208 20.40 4.31 7.27
CA CYS A 208 20.63 4.21 5.84
C CYS A 208 19.90 5.30 5.03
N GLY A 209 18.88 5.96 5.59
CA GLY A 209 18.13 7.02 4.91
C GLY A 209 16.64 6.76 4.72
N VAL A 210 16.10 5.69 5.31
CA VAL A 210 14.64 5.40 5.29
C VAL A 210 13.85 6.51 5.95
N ARG A 211 12.70 6.85 5.39
CA ARG A 211 11.78 7.89 5.89
C ARG A 211 10.35 7.42 6.03
N GLY A 212 10.13 6.11 5.92
CA GLY A 212 8.83 5.54 6.17
C GLY A 212 8.86 4.02 6.31
N PHE A 213 7.80 3.47 6.88
CA PHE A 213 7.61 2.03 7.10
C PHE A 213 6.19 1.62 6.74
N ARG A 214 6.06 0.52 6.03
CA ARG A 214 4.82 -0.23 5.92
C ARG A 214 4.94 -1.44 6.82
N TYR A 215 4.12 -1.54 7.86
CA TYR A 215 4.08 -2.71 8.72
C TYR A 215 3.18 -3.76 8.10
N ASP A 216 3.79 -4.83 7.64
CA ASP A 216 3.12 -6.02 7.14
C ASP A 216 2.28 -6.66 8.25
N THR A 217 1.10 -7.18 7.89
CA THR A 217 0.22 -7.90 8.82
C THR A 217 -0.02 -7.19 10.16
N ALA A 218 -0.06 -5.86 10.16
CA ALA A 218 -0.15 -5.05 11.38
C ALA A 218 -1.34 -5.42 12.27
N LYS A 219 -2.46 -5.88 11.69
CA LYS A 219 -3.64 -6.34 12.46
C LYS A 219 -3.37 -7.56 13.35
N HIS A 220 -2.28 -8.30 13.07
CA HIS A 220 -1.86 -9.50 13.82
C HIS A 220 -0.96 -9.16 15.01
N ILE A 221 -0.60 -7.90 15.22
CA ILE A 221 0.16 -7.45 16.37
C ILE A 221 -0.78 -6.77 17.37
N GLY A 222 -0.75 -7.20 18.62
CA GLY A 222 -1.69 -6.81 19.65
C GLY A 222 -1.71 -5.31 19.96
N LEU A 223 -2.91 -4.77 20.11
CA LEU A 223 -3.16 -3.45 20.72
C LEU A 223 -3.22 -3.57 22.25
N PRO A 224 -3.00 -2.51 23.01
CA PRO A 224 -3.13 -2.53 24.47
C PRO A 224 -4.48 -3.06 24.97
N SER A 225 -5.53 -2.95 24.16
CA SER A 225 -6.88 -3.43 24.46
C SER A 225 -7.16 -4.88 24.04
N ASP A 226 -6.22 -5.53 23.33
CA ASP A 226 -6.36 -6.93 22.91
C ASP A 226 -5.99 -7.91 24.05
N PRO A 227 -6.48 -9.15 24.02
CA PRO A 227 -6.09 -10.19 24.96
C PRO A 227 -4.57 -10.44 24.93
N LEU A 228 -4.01 -10.75 26.12
CA LEU A 228 -2.57 -11.00 26.29
C LEU A 228 -2.23 -12.48 26.06
N ASP A 229 -1.09 -12.72 25.40
CA ASP A 229 -0.43 -14.02 25.48
C ASP A 229 0.08 -14.30 26.89
N SER A 230 0.18 -15.58 27.25
CA SER A 230 0.62 -16.00 28.59
C SER A 230 2.06 -15.63 28.93
N LEU A 231 2.89 -15.31 27.93
CA LEU A 231 4.26 -14.86 28.09
C LEU A 231 4.40 -13.33 28.12
N ALA A 232 3.32 -12.58 27.88
CA ALA A 232 3.31 -11.14 27.81
C ALA A 232 2.73 -10.50 29.09
N GLU A 233 3.34 -9.42 29.55
CA GLU A 233 2.78 -8.58 30.64
C GLU A 233 1.81 -7.54 30.09
N ARG A 234 2.03 -7.08 28.84
CA ARG A 234 1.22 -6.07 28.14
C ARG A 234 1.53 -6.07 26.64
N ASN A 235 0.56 -5.68 25.83
CA ASN A 235 0.73 -5.43 24.39
C ASN A 235 1.28 -4.01 24.19
N ASN A 236 2.59 -3.84 24.07
CA ASN A 236 3.25 -2.53 23.95
C ASN A 236 4.12 -2.40 22.71
N PHE A 237 4.06 -3.34 21.79
CA PHE A 237 4.89 -3.30 20.59
C PHE A 237 4.75 -1.97 19.84
N TRP A 238 3.52 -1.48 19.66
CA TRP A 238 3.28 -0.24 18.92
C TRP A 238 3.82 1.00 19.64
N ASP A 239 3.80 1.04 20.98
CA ASP A 239 4.40 2.13 21.74
C ASP A 239 5.92 2.18 21.52
N VAL A 240 6.57 1.03 21.46
CA VAL A 240 8.00 0.91 21.19
C VAL A 240 8.31 1.23 19.73
N ALA A 241 7.60 0.61 18.78
CA ALA A 241 7.85 0.75 17.34
C ALA A 241 7.62 2.19 16.83
N THR A 242 6.69 2.93 17.45
CA THR A 242 6.42 4.34 17.11
C THR A 242 7.17 5.33 18.02
N GLY A 243 8.07 4.85 18.87
CA GLY A 243 8.95 5.69 19.71
C GLY A 243 8.26 6.37 20.89
N ARG A 244 7.01 6.02 21.20
CA ARG A 244 6.30 6.50 22.40
C ARG A 244 6.97 5.97 23.68
N GLU A 245 7.51 4.75 23.59
CA GLU A 245 8.23 4.10 24.67
C GLU A 245 9.64 3.68 24.25
N ALA A 246 10.57 3.61 25.20
CA ALA A 246 11.91 3.09 25.01
C ALA A 246 11.95 1.62 25.46
N VAL A 247 12.60 0.75 24.69
CA VAL A 247 12.92 -0.61 25.13
C VAL A 247 14.39 -0.70 25.51
N LYS A 248 14.68 -1.08 26.75
CA LYS A 248 16.08 -1.18 27.27
C LYS A 248 16.93 0.06 26.97
N GLY A 249 16.31 1.25 27.02
CA GLY A 249 16.95 2.52 26.75
C GLY A 249 17.08 2.90 25.27
N LEU A 250 16.75 2.00 24.34
CA LEU A 250 16.73 2.29 22.92
C LEU A 250 15.36 2.88 22.52
N LYS A 251 15.39 3.94 21.72
CA LYS A 251 14.21 4.56 21.11
C LYS A 251 14.35 4.58 19.59
N LEU A 252 13.25 4.86 18.94
CA LEU A 252 13.24 5.18 17.52
C LEU A 252 14.21 6.33 17.22
N ALA A 253 15.08 6.17 16.22
CA ALA A 253 16.16 7.11 15.91
C ALA A 253 15.68 8.47 15.38
N MET A 254 14.41 8.55 14.96
CA MET A 254 13.75 9.78 14.55
C MET A 254 12.37 9.87 15.20
N PRO A 255 11.82 11.10 15.40
CA PRO A 255 10.42 11.26 15.81
C PRO A 255 9.48 10.59 14.80
N ALA A 256 8.45 9.89 15.29
CA ALA A 256 7.49 9.17 14.43
C ALA A 256 6.75 10.11 13.46
N ASP A 257 6.47 11.35 13.85
CA ASP A 257 5.86 12.38 13.01
C ASP A 257 6.75 12.85 11.84
N SER A 258 8.05 12.55 11.90
CA SER A 258 9.01 12.79 10.82
C SER A 258 9.11 11.59 9.85
N LEU A 259 8.40 10.51 10.12
CA LEU A 259 8.37 9.28 9.33
C LEU A 259 6.95 9.04 8.78
N PHE A 260 6.87 8.52 7.56
CA PHE A 260 5.62 8.03 7.01
C PHE A 260 5.41 6.58 7.46
N ILE A 261 4.59 6.38 8.49
CA ILE A 261 4.32 5.05 9.05
C ILE A 261 2.89 4.65 8.75
N TYR A 262 2.71 3.48 8.15
CA TYR A 262 1.39 2.89 7.97
C TYR A 262 1.44 1.37 8.11
N GLY A 263 0.29 0.76 8.43
CA GLY A 263 0.16 -0.67 8.63
C GLY A 263 -0.87 -1.30 7.71
N GLU A 264 -0.62 -2.55 7.36
CA GLU A 264 -1.62 -3.40 6.74
C GLU A 264 -2.61 -3.86 7.81
N VAL A 265 -3.75 -3.17 7.86
CA VAL A 265 -4.84 -3.49 8.76
C VAL A 265 -6.05 -3.84 7.90
N LEU A 266 -6.19 -5.12 7.57
CA LEU A 266 -7.33 -5.63 6.82
C LEU A 266 -8.59 -5.60 7.70
N GLN A 267 -9.70 -5.15 7.10
CA GLN A 267 -10.97 -4.95 7.80
C GLN A 267 -11.63 -6.29 8.10
N ASP A 268 -11.60 -6.69 9.37
CA ASP A 268 -12.36 -7.82 9.93
C ASP A 268 -13.31 -7.32 11.02
N ARG A 269 -14.30 -8.12 11.38
CA ARG A 269 -15.38 -7.72 12.30
C ARG A 269 -14.89 -7.11 13.62
N ASN A 270 -13.82 -7.65 14.20
CA ASN A 270 -13.32 -7.28 15.54
C ASN A 270 -11.99 -6.55 15.51
N VAL A 271 -11.50 -6.14 14.31
CA VAL A 271 -10.31 -5.31 14.18
C VAL A 271 -10.66 -3.88 14.59
N LYS A 272 -9.87 -3.32 15.49
CA LYS A 272 -10.07 -1.96 16.04
C LYS A 272 -9.26 -0.95 15.24
N GLU A 273 -9.67 -0.69 14.00
CA GLU A 273 -8.96 0.19 13.07
C GLU A 273 -8.70 1.58 13.65
N SER A 274 -9.65 2.15 14.41
CA SER A 274 -9.47 3.46 15.07
C SER A 274 -8.34 3.45 16.09
N GLU A 275 -8.12 2.35 16.81
CA GLU A 275 -7.02 2.23 17.78
C GLU A 275 -5.66 2.09 17.04
N TYR A 276 -5.58 1.31 15.96
CA TYR A 276 -4.37 1.28 15.11
C TYR A 276 -4.07 2.66 14.50
N ALA A 277 -5.11 3.41 14.10
CA ALA A 277 -4.96 4.75 13.54
C ALA A 277 -4.39 5.78 14.51
N GLU A 278 -4.37 5.50 15.82
CA GLU A 278 -3.66 6.32 16.80
C GLU A 278 -2.14 6.22 16.67
N TYR A 279 -1.63 5.08 16.16
CA TYR A 279 -0.21 4.81 16.00
C TYR A 279 0.31 5.14 14.60
N MET A 280 -0.49 4.90 13.55
CA MET A 280 -0.03 4.93 12.16
C MET A 280 -1.15 5.22 11.16
N GLY A 281 -0.80 5.40 9.90
CA GLY A 281 -1.75 5.32 8.78
C GLY A 281 -2.21 3.89 8.55
N LEU A 282 -3.33 3.71 7.85
CA LEU A 282 -3.92 2.40 7.58
C LEU A 282 -4.16 2.19 6.09
N THR A 283 -4.08 0.94 5.65
CA THR A 283 -4.47 0.55 4.30
C THR A 283 -5.99 0.61 4.10
N ALA A 284 -6.44 1.22 3.01
CA ALA A 284 -7.86 1.31 2.66
C ALA A 284 -8.30 0.15 1.74
N SER A 285 -8.15 -1.10 2.20
CA SER A 285 -8.33 -2.31 1.37
C SER A 285 -9.75 -2.47 0.82
N SER A 286 -10.79 -2.21 1.61
CA SER A 286 -12.18 -2.29 1.14
C SER A 286 -12.50 -1.20 0.10
N TYR A 287 -11.87 -0.03 0.19
CA TYR A 287 -11.99 1.00 -0.82
C TYR A 287 -11.36 0.55 -2.16
N GLY A 288 -10.17 -0.04 -2.10
CA GLY A 288 -9.52 -0.64 -3.27
C GLY A 288 -10.38 -1.74 -3.91
N HIS A 289 -11.01 -2.59 -3.10
CA HIS A 289 -11.94 -3.61 -3.58
C HIS A 289 -13.16 -2.99 -4.32
N ALA A 290 -13.79 -1.97 -3.73
CA ALA A 290 -14.90 -1.27 -4.37
C ALA A 290 -14.48 -0.62 -5.70
N LEU A 291 -13.28 -0.02 -5.73
CA LEU A 291 -12.74 0.59 -6.95
C LEU A 291 -12.45 -0.45 -8.03
N ARG A 292 -11.84 -1.60 -7.70
CA ARG A 292 -11.61 -2.69 -8.67
C ARG A 292 -12.91 -3.21 -9.29
N ASN A 293 -13.97 -3.33 -8.50
CA ASN A 293 -15.28 -3.72 -9.03
C ASN A 293 -15.83 -2.67 -9.99
N ALA A 294 -15.74 -1.38 -9.65
CA ALA A 294 -16.14 -0.30 -10.54
C ALA A 294 -15.37 -0.32 -11.87
N LEU A 295 -14.06 -0.55 -11.82
CA LEU A 295 -13.21 -0.64 -13.01
C LEU A 295 -13.56 -1.84 -13.91
N ARG A 296 -13.87 -3.01 -13.32
CA ARG A 296 -14.31 -4.20 -14.09
C ARG A 296 -15.65 -3.97 -14.76
N GLU A 297 -16.58 -3.33 -14.06
CA GLU A 297 -17.93 -3.10 -14.57
C GLU A 297 -18.03 -1.85 -15.46
N GLY A 298 -16.97 -1.03 -15.52
CA GLY A 298 -16.95 0.23 -16.25
C GLY A 298 -17.96 1.23 -15.70
N ASN A 299 -18.19 1.22 -14.38
CA ASN A 299 -19.14 2.10 -13.69
C ASN A 299 -18.65 2.47 -12.30
N TYR A 300 -18.53 3.78 -12.03
CA TYR A 300 -18.04 4.30 -10.76
C TYR A 300 -19.02 4.21 -9.58
N TYR A 301 -20.27 3.80 -9.78
CA TYR A 301 -21.27 3.77 -8.70
C TYR A 301 -21.22 5.02 -7.83
N ALA A 302 -21.78 6.12 -8.34
CA ALA A 302 -21.60 7.50 -7.90
C ALA A 302 -21.42 7.73 -6.39
N ASP A 303 -22.25 7.11 -5.55
CA ASP A 303 -22.24 7.38 -4.11
C ASP A 303 -21.21 6.54 -3.33
N SER A 304 -20.89 5.33 -3.78
CA SER A 304 -20.05 4.41 -3.01
C SER A 304 -18.57 4.78 -3.00
N LEU A 305 -18.04 5.31 -4.11
CA LEU A 305 -16.65 5.71 -4.22
C LEU A 305 -16.41 7.16 -3.79
N ALA A 306 -17.34 8.07 -4.08
CA ALA A 306 -17.24 9.47 -3.67
C ALA A 306 -17.37 9.64 -2.16
N HIS A 307 -18.25 8.85 -1.53
CA HIS A 307 -18.62 8.96 -0.11
C HIS A 307 -18.24 7.72 0.71
N TRP A 308 -17.21 6.99 0.28
CA TRP A 308 -16.71 5.84 1.03
C TRP A 308 -16.23 6.25 2.42
N HIS A 309 -16.58 5.46 3.43
CA HIS A 309 -16.29 5.76 4.81
C HIS A 309 -15.34 4.73 5.44
N HIS A 310 -14.41 5.21 6.26
CA HIS A 310 -13.50 4.40 7.07
C HIS A 310 -13.47 4.95 8.50
N PRO A 311 -13.31 4.09 9.54
CA PRO A 311 -13.19 4.55 10.93
C PRO A 311 -12.02 5.51 11.19
N ALA A 312 -10.90 5.33 10.47
CA ALA A 312 -9.78 6.27 10.51
C ALA A 312 -10.06 7.52 9.66
N ALA A 313 -9.43 8.64 10.05
CA ALA A 313 -9.51 9.87 9.27
C ALA A 313 -8.97 9.67 7.85
N PRO A 314 -9.55 10.28 6.81
CA PRO A 314 -9.11 10.12 5.43
C PRO A 314 -7.62 10.44 5.21
N SER A 315 -7.05 11.41 5.94
CA SER A 315 -5.62 11.76 5.90
C SER A 315 -4.69 10.65 6.41
N LYS A 316 -5.22 9.68 7.17
CA LYS A 316 -4.50 8.51 7.67
C LYS A 316 -4.52 7.32 6.72
N LEU A 317 -5.21 7.40 5.59
CA LEU A 317 -5.40 6.26 4.71
C LEU A 317 -4.35 6.21 3.60
N VAL A 318 -3.80 5.03 3.35
CA VAL A 318 -3.08 4.69 2.13
C VAL A 318 -4.06 3.98 1.20
N THR A 319 -4.29 4.57 0.03
CA THR A 319 -5.27 4.10 -0.95
C THR A 319 -4.57 3.48 -2.15
N TRP A 320 -5.11 2.41 -2.68
CA TRP A 320 -4.59 1.77 -3.89
C TRP A 320 -5.70 1.13 -4.71
N VAL A 321 -5.44 0.92 -6.00
CA VAL A 321 -6.29 0.11 -6.85
C VAL A 321 -5.97 -1.36 -6.62
N GLU A 322 -4.68 -1.68 -6.58
CA GLU A 322 -4.15 -3.03 -6.35
C GLU A 322 -2.90 -3.00 -5.47
N SER A 323 -2.62 -4.12 -4.83
CA SER A 323 -1.42 -4.40 -4.06
C SER A 323 -0.73 -5.65 -4.61
N HIS A 324 0.43 -5.99 -4.07
CA HIS A 324 1.10 -7.24 -4.40
C HIS A 324 0.26 -8.47 -4.05
N ASP A 325 -0.54 -8.41 -2.97
CA ASP A 325 -1.42 -9.52 -2.60
C ASP A 325 -2.56 -9.69 -3.58
N THR A 326 -3.28 -8.62 -3.90
CA THR A 326 -4.38 -8.71 -4.87
C THR A 326 -3.92 -9.07 -6.26
N TYR A 327 -2.67 -8.74 -6.62
CA TYR A 327 -2.10 -9.06 -7.93
C TYR A 327 -1.40 -10.43 -7.95
N ALA A 328 -0.39 -10.61 -7.10
CA ALA A 328 0.52 -11.75 -7.18
C ALA A 328 0.13 -12.92 -6.28
N ASN A 329 -0.58 -12.69 -5.17
CA ASN A 329 -0.97 -13.72 -4.23
C ASN A 329 -2.39 -14.22 -4.51
N GLU A 330 -3.37 -13.34 -4.56
CA GLU A 330 -4.78 -13.67 -4.75
C GLU A 330 -5.21 -13.69 -6.22
N HIS A 331 -4.43 -13.04 -7.09
CA HIS A 331 -4.74 -12.81 -8.52
C HIS A 331 -6.07 -12.07 -8.75
N GLU A 332 -6.58 -11.39 -7.72
CA GLU A 332 -7.86 -10.68 -7.78
C GLU A 332 -7.82 -9.53 -8.80
N SER A 333 -6.70 -8.82 -8.92
CA SER A 333 -6.58 -7.70 -9.84
C SER A 333 -5.85 -8.01 -11.16
N ALA A 334 -5.28 -9.21 -11.28
CA ALA A 334 -4.44 -9.57 -12.43
C ALA A 334 -5.20 -9.63 -13.77
N ASP A 335 -6.50 -9.79 -13.73
CA ASP A 335 -7.39 -9.80 -14.90
C ASP A 335 -7.79 -8.39 -15.38
N ILE A 336 -7.54 -7.34 -14.59
CA ILE A 336 -7.88 -5.96 -14.95
C ILE A 336 -6.76 -5.39 -15.83
N GLU A 337 -7.12 -4.81 -16.96
CA GLU A 337 -6.18 -4.21 -17.90
C GLU A 337 -5.41 -3.03 -17.28
N ASP A 338 -4.13 -2.85 -17.67
CA ASP A 338 -3.27 -1.77 -17.17
C ASP A 338 -3.91 -0.39 -17.34
N ALA A 339 -4.61 -0.14 -18.43
CA ALA A 339 -5.33 1.11 -18.64
C ALA A 339 -6.38 1.38 -17.56
N ARG A 340 -7.19 0.38 -17.20
CA ARG A 340 -8.21 0.52 -16.14
C ARG A 340 -7.59 0.72 -14.75
N ILE A 341 -6.50 0.00 -14.46
CA ILE A 341 -5.73 0.19 -13.21
C ILE A 341 -5.19 1.63 -13.15
N ARG A 342 -4.66 2.13 -14.27
CA ARG A 342 -4.17 3.50 -14.37
C ARG A 342 -5.27 4.53 -14.12
N GLU A 343 -6.45 4.37 -14.74
CA GLU A 343 -7.59 5.26 -14.51
C GLU A 343 -8.05 5.24 -13.04
N GLY A 344 -8.06 4.08 -12.42
CA GLY A 344 -8.32 3.95 -10.99
C GLY A 344 -7.28 4.70 -10.13
N TYR A 345 -6.00 4.59 -10.48
CA TYR A 345 -4.95 5.35 -9.80
C TYR A 345 -5.11 6.86 -10.00
N VAL A 346 -5.39 7.30 -11.22
CA VAL A 346 -5.64 8.73 -11.50
C VAL A 346 -6.78 9.25 -10.65
N PHE A 347 -7.86 8.49 -10.52
CA PHE A 347 -8.97 8.84 -9.61
C PHE A 347 -8.48 9.01 -8.16
N LEU A 348 -7.74 8.05 -7.61
CA LEU A 348 -7.21 8.13 -6.24
C LEU A 348 -6.25 9.32 -6.06
N ALA A 349 -5.37 9.54 -7.03
CA ALA A 349 -4.37 10.61 -6.94
C ALA A 349 -4.96 12.02 -7.14
N ALA A 350 -6.06 12.14 -7.87
CA ALA A 350 -6.79 13.40 -8.01
C ALA A 350 -7.52 13.82 -6.73
N ARG A 351 -7.87 12.85 -5.84
CA ARG A 351 -8.59 13.09 -4.58
C ARG A 351 -7.80 13.98 -3.62
N GLN A 352 -8.50 14.70 -2.74
CA GLN A 352 -7.90 15.57 -1.73
C GLN A 352 -7.16 14.76 -0.64
N ASN A 353 -7.78 13.69 -0.18
CA ASN A 353 -7.35 12.91 0.97
C ASN A 353 -6.88 11.50 0.58
N GLY A 354 -6.22 10.86 1.54
CA GLY A 354 -5.54 9.58 1.35
C GLY A 354 -4.18 9.77 0.68
N THR A 355 -3.28 8.82 0.85
CA THR A 355 -2.00 8.76 0.15
C THR A 355 -2.10 7.66 -0.90
N PRO A 356 -2.19 7.99 -2.20
CA PRO A 356 -2.33 6.98 -3.24
C PRO A 356 -1.02 6.24 -3.46
N LEU A 357 -1.12 4.92 -3.57
CA LEU A 357 -0.04 4.02 -3.89
C LEU A 357 -0.25 3.43 -5.28
N PHE A 358 0.77 3.56 -6.13
CA PHE A 358 0.84 2.91 -7.44
C PHE A 358 1.64 1.62 -7.33
N PHE A 359 1.01 0.48 -7.59
CA PHE A 359 1.69 -0.81 -7.64
C PHE A 359 2.34 -1.02 -9.01
N SER A 360 3.64 -1.31 -9.01
CA SER A 360 4.38 -1.58 -10.25
C SER A 360 4.30 -3.06 -10.61
N ARG A 361 3.47 -3.39 -11.59
CA ARG A 361 3.34 -4.75 -12.14
C ARG A 361 4.64 -5.20 -12.80
N PRO A 362 4.92 -6.52 -12.87
CA PRO A 362 6.08 -7.05 -13.57
C PRO A 362 6.16 -6.59 -15.03
N ALA A 363 7.37 -6.30 -15.51
CA ALA A 363 7.58 -5.96 -16.93
C ALA A 363 7.16 -7.10 -17.84
N GLY A 364 6.40 -6.77 -18.89
CA GLY A 364 5.86 -7.76 -19.83
C GLY A 364 4.68 -8.58 -19.27
N SER A 365 4.10 -8.18 -18.14
CA SER A 365 2.88 -8.80 -17.63
C SER A 365 1.70 -8.51 -18.55
N THR A 366 0.82 -9.49 -18.67
CA THR A 366 -0.44 -9.43 -19.40
C THR A 366 -1.50 -10.22 -18.62
N ARG A 367 -2.76 -10.10 -19.00
CA ARG A 367 -3.84 -10.89 -18.43
C ARG A 367 -3.58 -12.41 -18.42
N ASP A 368 -2.93 -12.92 -19.48
CA ASP A 368 -2.65 -14.36 -19.64
C ASP A 368 -1.26 -14.75 -19.08
N ASN A 369 -0.40 -13.78 -18.82
CA ASN A 369 0.91 -13.95 -18.24
C ASN A 369 1.19 -12.84 -17.20
N TYR A 370 0.59 -12.93 -16.04
CA TYR A 370 0.75 -11.92 -15.00
C TYR A 370 2.14 -11.90 -14.35
N TRP A 371 2.96 -12.93 -14.51
CA TRP A 371 4.36 -12.91 -14.05
C TRP A 371 5.30 -12.16 -15.00
N GLY A 372 4.87 -11.85 -16.24
CA GLY A 372 5.67 -11.11 -17.22
C GLY A 372 7.00 -11.80 -17.51
N ASN A 373 8.11 -11.08 -17.28
CA ASN A 373 9.47 -11.61 -17.42
C ASN A 373 9.86 -12.61 -16.31
N ASN A 374 9.01 -12.79 -15.31
CA ASN A 374 9.13 -13.74 -14.20
C ASN A 374 10.47 -13.64 -13.45
N ARG A 375 10.95 -12.44 -13.15
CA ARG A 375 12.26 -12.22 -12.54
C ARG A 375 12.20 -11.26 -11.36
N VAL A 376 12.62 -11.74 -10.19
CA VAL A 376 12.90 -10.90 -9.02
C VAL A 376 14.10 -9.98 -9.31
N GLY A 377 14.05 -8.77 -8.80
CA GLY A 377 15.08 -7.76 -8.96
C GLY A 377 14.93 -6.90 -10.22
N ALA A 378 14.13 -7.34 -11.20
CA ALA A 378 13.87 -6.57 -12.40
C ALA A 378 12.93 -5.38 -12.11
N ARG A 379 13.06 -4.32 -12.91
CA ARG A 379 12.12 -3.20 -12.93
C ARG A 379 10.76 -3.69 -13.44
N GLY A 380 9.68 -3.14 -12.90
CA GLY A 380 8.33 -3.37 -13.40
C GLY A 380 8.06 -2.72 -14.77
N ASN A 381 6.79 -2.71 -15.19
CA ASN A 381 6.36 -2.08 -16.44
C ASN A 381 6.52 -0.54 -16.41
N ASP A 382 6.24 0.11 -17.53
CA ASP A 382 6.42 1.56 -17.69
C ASP A 382 5.21 2.40 -17.26
N GLU A 383 4.14 1.78 -16.75
CA GLU A 383 2.89 2.46 -16.41
C GLU A 383 3.07 3.57 -15.36
N PHE A 384 4.01 3.44 -14.44
CA PHE A 384 4.29 4.51 -13.47
C PHE A 384 4.84 5.81 -14.13
N MET A 385 5.35 5.72 -15.37
CA MET A 385 5.81 6.86 -16.18
C MET A 385 4.79 7.27 -17.24
N ASN A 386 3.63 6.66 -17.29
CA ASN A 386 2.57 7.02 -18.23
C ASN A 386 2.22 8.52 -18.07
N PRO A 387 2.01 9.28 -19.16
CA PRO A 387 1.69 10.71 -19.07
C PRO A 387 0.53 11.05 -18.15
N GLU A 388 -0.51 10.21 -18.04
CA GLU A 388 -1.64 10.40 -17.15
C GLU A 388 -1.23 10.29 -15.68
N VAL A 389 -0.40 9.30 -15.33
CA VAL A 389 0.15 9.12 -13.97
C VAL A 389 1.04 10.30 -13.60
N VAL A 390 1.92 10.71 -14.50
CA VAL A 390 2.80 11.87 -14.30
C VAL A 390 1.99 13.15 -14.12
N ALA A 391 0.97 13.36 -14.95
CA ALA A 391 0.12 14.55 -14.88
C ALA A 391 -0.66 14.62 -13.57
N VAL A 392 -1.29 13.52 -13.14
CA VAL A 392 -2.09 13.52 -11.90
C VAL A 392 -1.22 13.67 -10.65
N ASN A 393 -0.02 13.10 -10.60
CA ASN A 393 0.91 13.30 -9.48
C ASN A 393 1.29 14.79 -9.33
N LYS A 394 1.55 15.46 -10.46
CA LYS A 394 1.83 16.91 -10.48
C LYS A 394 0.60 17.73 -10.11
N PHE A 395 -0.56 17.33 -10.63
CA PHE A 395 -1.86 17.95 -10.31
C PHE A 395 -2.14 17.89 -8.81
N ARG A 396 -2.00 16.71 -8.17
CA ARG A 396 -2.19 16.53 -6.73
C ARG A 396 -1.39 17.56 -5.94
N LYS A 397 -0.11 17.70 -6.24
CA LYS A 397 0.79 18.68 -5.61
C LYS A 397 0.36 20.12 -5.87
N ALA A 398 -0.04 20.43 -7.12
CA ALA A 398 -0.48 21.77 -7.50
C ALA A 398 -1.82 22.16 -6.84
N MET A 399 -2.66 21.17 -6.50
CA MET A 399 -3.97 21.35 -5.87
C MET A 399 -3.91 21.34 -4.34
N HIS A 400 -2.72 21.45 -3.74
CA HIS A 400 -2.58 21.55 -2.28
C HIS A 400 -3.55 22.55 -1.66
N GLY A 401 -4.25 22.17 -0.60
CA GLY A 401 -5.20 23.00 0.13
C GLY A 401 -6.53 23.29 -0.59
N GLN A 402 -6.73 22.77 -1.82
CA GLN A 402 -7.99 22.94 -2.51
C GLN A 402 -9.03 21.91 -2.05
N SER A 403 -10.27 22.35 -1.81
CA SER A 403 -11.39 21.47 -1.50
C SER A 403 -11.69 20.52 -2.65
N GLU A 404 -12.31 19.40 -2.35
CA GLU A 404 -12.70 18.39 -3.32
C GLU A 404 -14.21 18.40 -3.58
N GLN A 405 -14.58 18.17 -4.83
CA GLN A 405 -15.90 17.72 -5.22
C GLN A 405 -15.74 16.59 -6.24
N VAL A 406 -16.46 15.50 -6.04
CA VAL A 406 -16.50 14.35 -6.97
C VAL A 406 -17.86 14.34 -7.65
N ILE A 407 -17.85 14.29 -8.98
CA ILE A 407 -19.05 14.30 -9.82
C ILE A 407 -18.97 13.11 -10.75
N VAL A 408 -20.07 12.35 -10.86
CA VAL A 408 -20.14 11.18 -11.73
C VAL A 408 -21.22 11.43 -12.80
N SER A 409 -20.91 11.08 -14.06
CA SER A 409 -21.86 11.15 -15.16
C SER A 409 -23.07 10.22 -14.92
N ASP A 410 -24.21 10.54 -15.53
CA ASP A 410 -25.46 9.75 -15.36
C ASP A 410 -25.31 8.27 -15.69
N ASN A 411 -24.43 7.92 -16.64
CA ASN A 411 -24.13 6.53 -17.01
C ASN A 411 -23.03 5.88 -16.14
N GLY A 412 -22.46 6.60 -15.19
CA GLY A 412 -21.44 6.11 -14.28
C GLY A 412 -20.06 5.87 -14.91
N GLN A 413 -19.83 6.18 -16.18
CA GLN A 413 -18.60 5.85 -16.89
C GLN A 413 -17.52 6.95 -16.80
N VAL A 414 -17.93 8.18 -16.53
CA VAL A 414 -17.03 9.32 -16.39
C VAL A 414 -17.13 9.89 -14.98
N ILE A 415 -16.00 10.13 -14.37
CA ILE A 415 -15.90 10.81 -13.08
C ILE A 415 -15.06 12.08 -13.23
N GLU A 416 -15.52 13.15 -12.59
CA GLU A 416 -14.76 14.37 -12.40
C GLU A 416 -14.36 14.51 -10.93
N VAL A 417 -13.10 14.85 -10.71
CA VAL A 417 -12.57 15.26 -9.40
C VAL A 417 -12.19 16.73 -9.51
N ALA A 418 -13.10 17.61 -9.11
CA ALA A 418 -12.80 19.04 -9.03
C ALA A 418 -12.04 19.38 -7.76
N ARG A 419 -11.01 20.24 -7.87
CA ARG A 419 -10.19 20.72 -6.77
C ARG A 419 -10.35 22.23 -6.65
N GLY A 420 -11.39 22.64 -5.89
CA GLY A 420 -11.82 24.02 -5.79
C GLY A 420 -12.13 24.62 -7.16
N LYS A 421 -11.75 25.90 -7.34
CA LYS A 421 -11.86 26.59 -8.64
C LYS A 421 -10.56 26.55 -9.46
N LYS A 422 -9.60 25.70 -9.06
CA LYS A 422 -8.23 25.77 -9.56
C LYS A 422 -7.93 24.71 -10.60
N GLY A 423 -8.58 23.56 -10.56
CA GLY A 423 -8.37 22.48 -11.51
C GLY A 423 -9.36 21.34 -11.34
N MET A 424 -9.36 20.44 -12.31
CA MET A 424 -10.15 19.22 -12.29
C MET A 424 -9.41 18.09 -13.01
N ALA A 425 -9.76 16.86 -12.67
CA ALA A 425 -9.41 15.66 -13.42
C ALA A 425 -10.70 15.03 -13.93
N ILE A 426 -10.78 14.72 -15.23
CA ILE A 426 -11.92 14.03 -15.85
C ILE A 426 -11.45 12.68 -16.34
N ILE A 427 -12.09 11.60 -15.89
CA ILE A 427 -11.63 10.21 -16.07
C ILE A 427 -12.75 9.39 -16.69
N ASN A 428 -12.50 8.81 -17.86
CA ASN A 428 -13.42 7.90 -18.53
C ASN A 428 -12.95 6.44 -18.38
N ILE A 429 -13.68 5.63 -17.61
CA ILE A 429 -13.43 4.18 -17.47
C ILE A 429 -14.26 3.33 -18.43
N GLY A 430 -15.09 3.96 -19.26
CA GLY A 430 -15.91 3.28 -20.27
C GLY A 430 -15.10 2.89 -21.50
N ASP A 431 -15.62 1.92 -22.25
CA ASP A 431 -15.02 1.41 -23.49
C ASP A 431 -15.36 2.27 -24.74
N ASN A 432 -16.10 3.35 -24.55
CA ASN A 432 -16.53 4.23 -25.63
C ASN A 432 -16.17 5.69 -25.35
N GLU A 433 -16.00 6.45 -26.43
CA GLU A 433 -15.89 7.88 -26.38
C GLU A 433 -17.19 8.49 -25.80
N GLN A 434 -17.06 9.48 -24.92
CA GLN A 434 -18.16 10.14 -24.26
C GLN A 434 -18.12 11.65 -24.53
N ASN A 435 -19.29 12.23 -24.84
CA ASN A 435 -19.48 13.66 -24.74
C ASN A 435 -19.92 13.94 -23.30
N VAL A 436 -19.14 14.76 -22.59
CA VAL A 436 -19.41 15.08 -21.19
C VAL A 436 -20.04 16.44 -21.05
N GLU A 437 -21.00 16.54 -20.13
CA GLU A 437 -21.56 17.77 -19.59
C GLU A 437 -21.74 17.56 -18.09
N LEU A 438 -20.75 18.02 -17.30
CA LEU A 438 -20.72 17.83 -15.85
C LEU A 438 -20.75 19.19 -15.15
N ASP A 439 -21.15 19.20 -13.87
CA ASP A 439 -21.06 20.40 -13.04
C ASP A 439 -19.60 20.81 -12.85
N ALA A 440 -19.29 22.09 -12.93
CA ALA A 440 -17.93 22.59 -12.81
C ALA A 440 -17.83 23.73 -11.80
N LEU A 441 -16.77 23.70 -10.98
CA LEU A 441 -16.44 24.77 -10.04
C LEU A 441 -15.50 25.83 -10.64
N MET A 442 -14.80 25.51 -11.72
CA MET A 442 -13.88 26.41 -12.40
C MET A 442 -14.66 27.58 -13.04
N PRO A 443 -14.03 28.76 -13.18
CA PRO A 443 -14.62 29.89 -13.88
C PRO A 443 -14.95 29.58 -15.34
N ASP A 444 -15.89 30.31 -15.92
CA ASP A 444 -16.18 30.25 -17.36
C ASP A 444 -14.92 30.52 -18.17
N GLY A 445 -14.67 29.68 -19.16
CA GLY A 445 -13.48 29.75 -19.98
C GLY A 445 -13.24 28.51 -20.81
N THR A 446 -12.14 28.54 -21.57
CA THR A 446 -11.66 27.40 -22.34
C THR A 446 -10.36 26.92 -21.72
N TYR A 447 -10.28 25.63 -21.44
CA TYR A 447 -9.17 24.97 -20.73
C TYR A 447 -8.60 23.85 -21.61
N THR A 448 -7.30 23.69 -21.58
CA THR A 448 -6.60 22.64 -22.32
C THR A 448 -5.99 21.69 -21.33
N ASP A 449 -6.31 20.39 -21.43
CA ASP A 449 -5.73 19.36 -20.59
C ASP A 449 -4.24 19.18 -20.86
N THR A 450 -3.49 18.76 -19.84
CA THR A 450 -2.04 18.67 -19.89
C THR A 450 -1.51 17.35 -20.44
N VAL A 451 -2.39 16.36 -20.67
CA VAL A 451 -2.02 15.01 -21.14
C VAL A 451 -2.12 14.92 -22.65
N TYR A 452 -3.28 15.26 -23.21
CA TYR A 452 -3.62 15.06 -24.63
C TYR A 452 -3.74 16.37 -25.41
N ASN A 453 -3.64 17.53 -24.75
CA ASN A 453 -3.95 18.86 -25.30
C ASN A 453 -5.39 18.97 -25.82
N THR A 454 -6.31 18.25 -25.22
CA THR A 454 -7.74 18.32 -25.51
C THR A 454 -8.33 19.57 -24.87
N THR A 455 -9.26 20.22 -25.57
CA THR A 455 -9.90 21.44 -25.10
C THR A 455 -11.26 21.16 -24.49
N PHE A 456 -11.49 21.70 -23.29
CA PHE A 456 -12.78 21.69 -22.58
C PHE A 456 -13.27 23.11 -22.41
N THR A 457 -14.60 23.27 -22.43
CA THR A 457 -15.24 24.59 -22.21
C THR A 457 -16.03 24.54 -20.91
N VAL A 458 -15.75 25.48 -20.01
CA VAL A 458 -16.59 25.75 -18.83
C VAL A 458 -17.45 26.93 -19.13
N LYS A 459 -18.77 26.78 -18.99
CA LYS A 459 -19.75 27.82 -19.17
C LYS A 459 -20.96 27.60 -18.26
N ASP A 460 -21.41 28.68 -17.60
CA ASP A 460 -22.59 28.68 -16.72
C ASP A 460 -22.52 27.53 -15.67
N GLY A 461 -21.35 27.25 -15.12
CA GLY A 461 -21.14 26.20 -14.12
C GLY A 461 -21.15 24.75 -14.66
N LYS A 462 -20.99 24.57 -15.96
CA LYS A 462 -20.88 23.27 -16.62
C LYS A 462 -19.56 23.15 -17.40
N VAL A 463 -18.89 22.01 -17.31
CA VAL A 463 -17.80 21.65 -18.21
C VAL A 463 -18.32 20.75 -19.32
N THR A 464 -17.94 21.07 -20.55
CA THR A 464 -18.27 20.29 -21.75
C THR A 464 -17.03 19.94 -22.55
N GLY A 465 -17.03 18.76 -23.16
CA GLY A 465 -15.93 18.26 -24.00
C GLY A 465 -16.16 16.82 -24.41
N THR A 466 -15.16 16.24 -25.08
CA THR A 466 -15.19 14.85 -25.52
C THR A 466 -14.01 14.11 -24.88
N VAL A 467 -14.29 12.96 -24.27
CA VAL A 467 -13.29 12.10 -23.61
C VAL A 467 -13.25 10.75 -24.29
N LYS A 468 -12.04 10.29 -24.62
CA LYS A 468 -11.80 8.99 -25.26
C LYS A 468 -12.03 7.83 -24.29
N PRO A 469 -12.18 6.58 -24.78
CA PRO A 469 -12.22 5.41 -23.93
C PRO A 469 -10.96 5.30 -23.06
N LEU A 470 -11.11 4.84 -21.82
CA LEU A 470 -10.00 4.52 -20.91
C LEU A 470 -8.92 5.61 -20.91
N SER A 471 -9.31 6.83 -20.58
CA SER A 471 -8.42 8.00 -20.63
C SER A 471 -8.74 9.03 -19.55
N SER A 472 -7.70 9.73 -19.10
CA SER A 472 -7.79 10.78 -18.07
C SER A 472 -7.28 12.12 -18.58
N TYR A 473 -8.00 13.18 -18.28
CA TYR A 473 -7.73 14.57 -18.67
C TYR A 473 -7.48 15.39 -17.40
N ILE A 474 -6.34 16.10 -17.36
CA ILE A 474 -5.90 16.86 -16.18
C ILE A 474 -5.70 18.33 -16.53
#